data_2dd1527b68a40eed895a36f39c1c0221
#
_entry.id   2dd1527b68a40eed895a36f39c1c0221
#
_cell.length_a   1.000
_cell.length_b   1.000
_cell.length_c   1.000
_cell.angle_alpha   90.00
_cell.angle_beta   90.00
_cell.angle_gamma   90.00
#
_symmetry.space_group_name_H-M   'P 1'
#
loop_
_entity.id
_entity.type
_entity.pdbx_description
1 polymer ?
#
loop_
_entity_poly.entity_id
_entity_poly.type
_entity_poly.pdbx_seq_one_letter_code
_entity_poly.pdbx_strand_id
1 'polypeptide(L)'
;LMRNADDLKERTDIPDNVYEGIKANKAKTLHLFIRRGVAQAKFSVQELREMEKLPGVQLIINEDDFDLDDDTIEEAGKDKLTRQMVEELFTIREMAEDMEDDGDTDFEGNPADRKYYIHFNSAPVEVLGEDGKVKAIRVEKTTTSADGKMTRTGEFEEYPVQAVYHAIGYKPATAPGIAYDERRAHLANANGDGRITTEASGEGAQVRERLYATGWAKRGPVGLIGSTKSDALLIVTNMLEDLSKAAEGGRVAADRDPESIDRLLASRGVKPKIGRA
;
A
#
# COMPACT_ATOMS: atom_id res chain seq x y z
N LEU A 1 -5.29 -5.01 -14.02
CA LEU A 1 -6.06 -4.41 -15.14
C LEU A 1 -5.41 -4.65 -16.49
N MET A 2 -4.09 -4.61 -16.58
CA MET A 2 -3.34 -4.74 -17.85
C MET A 2 -2.85 -6.16 -18.14
N ARG A 3 -2.91 -7.08 -17.20
CA ARG A 3 -2.50 -8.49 -17.44
C ARG A 3 -3.44 -9.20 -18.40
N ASN A 4 -2.87 -10.12 -19.19
CA ASN A 4 -3.64 -11.03 -20.04
C ASN A 4 -4.39 -12.05 -19.17
N ALA A 5 -5.67 -12.28 -19.47
CA ALA A 5 -6.51 -13.20 -18.70
C ALA A 5 -6.07 -14.66 -18.84
N ASP A 6 -5.64 -15.06 -20.03
CA ASP A 6 -5.22 -16.44 -20.30
C ASP A 6 -3.90 -16.75 -19.56
N ASP A 7 -2.94 -15.80 -19.53
CA ASP A 7 -1.69 -15.91 -18.74
C ASP A 7 -1.99 -16.03 -17.24
N LEU A 8 -2.94 -15.24 -16.71
CA LEU A 8 -3.34 -15.33 -15.31
C LEU A 8 -3.99 -16.68 -14.99
N LYS A 9 -4.83 -17.19 -15.90
CA LYS A 9 -5.51 -18.50 -15.73
C LYS A 9 -4.52 -19.64 -15.71
N GLU A 10 -3.48 -19.56 -16.52
CA GLU A 10 -2.45 -20.60 -16.61
C GLU A 10 -1.51 -20.63 -15.41
N ARG A 11 -1.18 -19.43 -14.86
CA ARG A 11 -0.15 -19.28 -13.81
C ARG A 11 -0.70 -19.11 -12.39
N THR A 12 -2.01 -18.96 -12.23
CA THR A 12 -2.65 -18.73 -10.94
C THR A 12 -3.93 -19.53 -10.79
N ASP A 13 -4.44 -19.59 -9.58
CA ASP A 13 -5.70 -20.25 -9.21
C ASP A 13 -6.92 -19.31 -9.25
N ILE A 14 -6.94 -18.30 -10.15
CA ILE A 14 -8.06 -17.38 -10.25
C ILE A 14 -9.36 -18.11 -10.53
N PRO A 15 -10.47 -17.77 -9.84
CA PRO A 15 -11.78 -18.35 -10.10
C PRO A 15 -12.28 -18.03 -11.53
N ASP A 16 -13.08 -18.92 -12.10
CA ASP A 16 -13.59 -18.79 -13.48
C ASP A 16 -14.36 -17.49 -13.71
N ASN A 17 -15.16 -17.04 -12.74
CA ASN A 17 -15.89 -15.78 -12.86
C ASN A 17 -14.95 -14.55 -12.86
N VAL A 18 -13.80 -14.62 -12.22
CA VAL A 18 -12.76 -13.56 -12.26
C VAL A 18 -12.07 -13.59 -13.61
N TYR A 19 -11.69 -14.76 -14.08
CA TYR A 19 -11.11 -14.95 -15.41
C TYR A 19 -11.98 -14.36 -16.51
N GLU A 20 -13.28 -14.72 -16.56
CA GLU A 20 -14.22 -14.20 -17.55
C GLU A 20 -14.35 -12.65 -17.46
N GLY A 21 -14.36 -12.10 -16.23
CA GLY A 21 -14.37 -10.65 -16.02
C GLY A 21 -13.13 -9.95 -16.57
N ILE A 22 -11.94 -10.52 -16.34
CA ILE A 22 -10.69 -9.96 -16.86
C ILE A 22 -10.61 -10.12 -18.37
N LYS A 23 -11.05 -11.25 -18.93
CA LYS A 23 -11.11 -11.51 -20.36
C LYS A 23 -12.03 -10.55 -21.11
N ALA A 24 -13.11 -10.14 -20.48
CA ALA A 24 -14.04 -9.15 -21.03
C ALA A 24 -13.52 -7.71 -20.96
N ASN A 25 -12.39 -7.46 -20.28
CA ASN A 25 -11.79 -6.15 -20.14
C ASN A 25 -11.31 -5.60 -21.49
N LYS A 26 -11.80 -4.40 -21.85
CA LYS A 26 -11.46 -3.72 -23.11
C LYS A 26 -10.50 -2.54 -22.91
N ALA A 27 -9.98 -2.34 -21.70
CA ALA A 27 -9.07 -1.24 -21.43
C ALA A 27 -7.79 -1.40 -22.27
N LYS A 28 -7.46 -0.34 -22.99
CA LYS A 28 -6.25 -0.25 -23.82
C LYS A 28 -5.18 0.62 -23.16
N THR A 29 -5.59 1.48 -22.25
CA THR A 29 -4.72 2.46 -21.61
C THR A 29 -4.96 2.44 -20.11
N LEU A 30 -3.89 2.46 -19.34
CA LEU A 30 -3.88 2.67 -17.88
C LEU A 30 -3.00 3.87 -17.57
N HIS A 31 -3.52 4.80 -16.78
CA HIS A 31 -2.75 5.92 -16.22
C HIS A 31 -2.64 5.73 -14.71
N LEU A 32 -1.42 5.67 -14.19
CA LEU A 32 -1.13 5.68 -12.75
C LEU A 32 -0.63 7.08 -12.37
N PHE A 33 -1.39 7.77 -11.53
CA PHE A 33 -1.04 9.10 -11.05
C PHE A 33 -0.45 9.04 -9.65
N ILE A 34 0.76 9.56 -9.48
CA ILE A 34 1.50 9.60 -8.24
C ILE A 34 1.74 11.06 -7.86
N ARG A 35 1.15 11.51 -6.76
CA ARG A 35 1.15 12.92 -6.34
C ARG A 35 2.50 13.48 -5.90
N ARG A 36 3.53 12.65 -5.79
CA ARG A 36 4.90 13.03 -5.38
C ARG A 36 5.89 12.58 -6.43
N GLY A 37 7.15 13.03 -6.28
CA GLY A 37 8.23 12.64 -7.16
C GLY A 37 8.67 11.18 -7.01
N VAL A 38 9.58 10.78 -7.87
CA VAL A 38 10.15 9.43 -7.99
C VAL A 38 10.72 8.94 -6.66
N ALA A 39 11.48 9.77 -5.95
CA ALA A 39 12.13 9.42 -4.68
C ALA A 39 11.14 9.13 -3.53
N GLN A 40 9.88 9.58 -3.64
CA GLN A 40 8.84 9.36 -2.63
C GLN A 40 7.80 8.30 -3.04
N ALA A 41 8.00 7.63 -4.16
CA ALA A 41 7.17 6.52 -4.59
C ALA A 41 7.16 5.38 -3.56
N LYS A 42 6.09 4.57 -3.57
CA LYS A 42 5.89 3.50 -2.58
C LYS A 42 5.83 2.11 -3.22
N PHE A 43 6.60 1.94 -4.28
CA PHE A 43 6.80 0.63 -4.88
C PHE A 43 7.84 -0.17 -4.10
N SER A 44 7.69 -1.48 -4.07
CA SER A 44 8.82 -2.37 -3.83
C SER A 44 9.54 -2.65 -5.16
N VAL A 45 10.83 -2.93 -5.11
CA VAL A 45 11.62 -3.33 -6.30
C VAL A 45 10.98 -4.53 -7.00
N GLN A 46 10.40 -5.47 -6.24
CA GLN A 46 9.73 -6.64 -6.81
C GLN A 46 8.48 -6.26 -7.61
N GLU A 47 7.67 -5.32 -7.11
CA GLU A 47 6.48 -4.84 -7.85
C GLU A 47 6.87 -4.11 -9.14
N LEU A 48 7.96 -3.35 -9.13
CA LEU A 48 8.51 -2.71 -10.32
C LEU A 48 8.91 -3.75 -11.37
N ARG A 49 9.68 -4.77 -10.98
CA ARG A 49 10.08 -5.86 -11.86
C ARG A 49 8.92 -6.71 -12.39
N GLU A 50 7.81 -6.73 -11.70
CA GLU A 50 6.60 -7.37 -12.22
C GLU A 50 5.91 -6.53 -13.30
N MET A 51 6.06 -5.20 -13.27
CA MET A 51 5.55 -4.32 -14.34
C MET A 51 6.33 -4.52 -15.66
N GLU A 52 7.64 -4.74 -15.60
CA GLU A 52 8.48 -5.05 -16.77
C GLU A 52 8.03 -6.34 -17.49
N LYS A 53 7.40 -7.26 -16.76
CA LYS A 53 6.96 -8.57 -17.27
C LYS A 53 5.51 -8.61 -17.71
N LEU A 54 4.93 -7.48 -18.12
CA LEU A 54 3.57 -7.42 -18.60
C LEU A 54 3.50 -7.68 -20.11
N PRO A 55 3.13 -8.88 -20.57
CA PRO A 55 3.11 -9.19 -21.99
C PRO A 55 2.12 -8.32 -22.77
N GLY A 56 2.54 -7.78 -23.91
CA GLY A 56 1.72 -6.95 -24.78
C GLY A 56 1.35 -5.59 -24.19
N VAL A 57 2.14 -5.09 -23.24
CA VAL A 57 1.93 -3.78 -22.60
C VAL A 57 3.19 -2.93 -22.76
N GLN A 58 3.09 -1.82 -23.46
CA GLN A 58 4.13 -0.80 -23.50
C GLN A 58 4.05 0.05 -22.23
N LEU A 59 5.14 0.19 -21.50
CA LEU A 59 5.27 1.10 -20.37
C LEU A 59 5.78 2.46 -20.87
N ILE A 60 5.16 3.54 -20.39
CA ILE A 60 5.50 4.92 -20.78
C ILE A 60 5.69 5.74 -19.51
N ILE A 61 6.85 6.36 -19.38
CA ILE A 61 7.21 7.20 -18.23
C ILE A 61 7.82 8.49 -18.77
N ASN A 62 7.36 9.64 -18.25
CA ASN A 62 7.88 10.93 -18.67
C ASN A 62 9.32 11.13 -18.17
N GLU A 63 10.23 11.50 -19.06
CA GLU A 63 11.63 11.79 -18.75
C GLU A 63 11.78 12.95 -17.75
N ASP A 64 10.99 14.01 -17.90
CA ASP A 64 11.02 15.19 -17.03
C ASP A 64 10.74 14.86 -15.55
N ASP A 65 10.06 13.74 -15.27
CA ASP A 65 9.80 13.28 -13.90
C ASP A 65 11.06 12.79 -13.17
N PHE A 66 12.16 12.55 -13.90
CA PHE A 66 13.44 12.02 -13.40
C PHE A 66 14.54 13.10 -13.31
N ASP A 67 14.23 14.36 -13.59
CA ASP A 67 15.13 15.47 -13.31
C ASP A 67 15.16 15.77 -11.80
N LEU A 68 15.94 14.95 -11.06
CA LEU A 68 16.06 15.04 -9.60
C LEU A 68 17.23 15.93 -9.24
N ASP A 69 17.01 16.86 -8.30
CA ASP A 69 18.09 17.66 -7.72
C ASP A 69 19.03 16.83 -6.81
N ASP A 70 20.23 17.33 -6.60
CA ASP A 70 21.27 16.66 -5.81
C ASP A 70 20.78 16.37 -4.38
N ASP A 71 20.03 17.26 -3.77
CA ASP A 71 19.49 17.11 -2.40
C ASP A 71 18.49 15.93 -2.33
N THR A 72 17.66 15.78 -3.34
CA THR A 72 16.72 14.66 -3.45
C THR A 72 17.44 13.32 -3.65
N ILE A 73 18.50 13.29 -4.46
CA ILE A 73 19.35 12.10 -4.68
C ILE A 73 20.05 11.72 -3.38
N GLU A 74 20.65 12.70 -2.68
CA GLU A 74 21.30 12.46 -1.40
C GLU A 74 20.32 11.91 -0.35
N GLU A 75 19.15 12.52 -0.21
CA GLU A 75 18.14 12.07 0.76
C GLU A 75 17.63 10.67 0.46
N ALA A 76 17.34 10.36 -0.81
CA ALA A 76 16.96 9.01 -1.25
C ALA A 76 18.05 7.96 -0.96
N GLY A 77 19.32 8.35 -1.05
CA GLY A 77 20.47 7.50 -0.77
C GLY A 77 20.63 7.08 0.70
N LYS A 78 20.03 7.81 1.65
CA LYS A 78 20.11 7.53 3.09
C LYS A 78 19.35 6.26 3.50
N ASP A 79 18.27 5.92 2.79
CA ASP A 79 17.53 4.69 3.00
C ASP A 79 17.80 3.68 1.88
N LYS A 80 18.28 2.49 2.24
CA LYS A 80 18.65 1.45 1.27
C LYS A 80 17.50 1.04 0.36
N LEU A 81 16.28 0.91 0.89
CA LEU A 81 15.13 0.46 0.11
C LEU A 81 14.68 1.54 -0.87
N THR A 82 14.66 2.79 -0.44
CA THR A 82 14.34 3.94 -1.29
C THR A 82 15.35 4.07 -2.42
N ARG A 83 16.65 3.97 -2.12
CA ARG A 83 17.71 4.00 -3.14
C ARG A 83 17.52 2.91 -4.18
N GLN A 84 17.32 1.65 -3.76
CA GLN A 84 17.11 0.53 -4.68
C GLN A 84 15.85 0.71 -5.54
N MET A 85 14.78 1.27 -4.98
CA MET A 85 13.57 1.57 -5.74
C MET A 85 13.81 2.67 -6.78
N VAL A 86 14.52 3.72 -6.43
CA VAL A 86 14.87 4.81 -7.37
C VAL A 86 15.77 4.29 -8.48
N GLU A 87 16.82 3.54 -8.15
CA GLU A 87 17.72 2.90 -9.14
C GLU A 87 16.93 2.02 -10.14
N GLU A 88 15.97 1.22 -9.64
CA GLU A 88 15.12 0.37 -10.49
C GLU A 88 14.21 1.21 -11.40
N LEU A 89 13.63 2.30 -10.88
CA LEU A 89 12.79 3.20 -11.68
C LEU A 89 13.58 3.89 -12.80
N PHE A 90 14.84 4.27 -12.55
CA PHE A 90 15.71 4.79 -13.61
C PHE A 90 15.98 3.74 -14.70
N THR A 91 16.27 2.49 -14.31
CA THR A 91 16.46 1.38 -15.24
C THR A 91 15.21 1.17 -16.09
N ILE A 92 14.03 1.14 -15.47
CA ILE A 92 12.75 0.96 -16.18
C ILE A 92 12.49 2.12 -17.15
N ARG A 93 12.83 3.34 -16.76
CA ARG A 93 12.68 4.50 -17.65
C ARG A 93 13.55 4.39 -18.89
N GLU A 94 14.85 4.06 -18.73
CA GLU A 94 15.76 3.85 -19.85
C GLU A 94 15.24 2.77 -20.83
N MET A 95 14.78 1.64 -20.28
CA MET A 95 14.17 0.58 -21.08
C MET A 95 12.87 1.03 -21.78
N ALA A 96 12.08 1.90 -21.14
CA ALA A 96 10.85 2.42 -21.74
C ALA A 96 11.13 3.38 -22.91
N GLU A 97 12.19 4.18 -22.85
CA GLU A 97 12.65 5.01 -23.97
C GLU A 97 13.03 4.16 -25.18
N ASP A 98 13.85 3.12 -24.98
CA ASP A 98 14.24 2.20 -26.05
C ASP A 98 13.01 1.58 -26.75
N MET A 99 11.97 1.27 -25.98
CA MET A 99 10.71 0.73 -26.51
C MET A 99 9.89 1.76 -27.32
N GLU A 100 9.95 3.04 -26.99
CA GLU A 100 9.29 4.10 -27.76
C GLU A 100 9.95 4.29 -29.12
N ASP A 101 11.27 4.15 -29.20
CA ASP A 101 12.03 4.24 -30.45
C ASP A 101 11.78 3.04 -31.36
N ASP A 102 11.58 1.84 -30.80
CA ASP A 102 11.31 0.59 -31.54
C ASP A 102 9.84 0.43 -31.98
N GLY A 103 8.96 1.35 -31.57
CA GLY A 103 7.52 1.31 -31.80
C GLY A 103 6.74 0.70 -30.62
N ASP A 104 5.45 0.41 -30.80
CA ASP A 104 4.58 -0.11 -29.74
C ASP A 104 4.96 -1.56 -29.37
N THR A 105 5.98 -1.75 -28.53
CA THR A 105 6.46 -3.06 -28.04
C THR A 105 6.39 -3.16 -26.51
N ASP A 106 6.39 -4.40 -26.01
CA ASP A 106 6.62 -4.69 -24.58
C ASP A 106 8.13 -4.84 -24.28
N PHE A 107 8.52 -5.06 -23.02
CA PHE A 107 9.93 -5.21 -22.61
C PHE A 107 10.66 -6.42 -23.23
N GLU A 108 9.96 -7.36 -23.83
CA GLU A 108 10.54 -8.50 -24.53
C GLU A 108 10.63 -8.24 -26.05
N GLY A 109 10.21 -7.04 -26.51
CA GLY A 109 10.19 -6.67 -27.93
C GLY A 109 9.01 -7.24 -28.71
N ASN A 110 7.99 -7.79 -28.03
CA ASN A 110 6.77 -8.26 -28.69
C ASN A 110 5.81 -7.10 -28.95
N PRO A 111 4.94 -7.16 -29.98
CA PRO A 111 3.95 -6.12 -30.22
C PRO A 111 3.05 -5.88 -29.02
N ALA A 112 2.93 -4.63 -28.60
CA ALA A 112 2.06 -4.20 -27.52
C ALA A 112 0.77 -3.58 -28.06
N ASP A 113 -0.37 -4.03 -27.57
CA ASP A 113 -1.68 -3.49 -27.92
C ASP A 113 -2.31 -2.65 -26.79
N ARG A 114 -1.58 -2.50 -25.69
CA ARG A 114 -1.97 -1.74 -24.50
C ARG A 114 -0.83 -0.86 -24.03
N LYS A 115 -1.18 0.28 -23.39
CA LYS A 115 -0.23 1.26 -22.88
C LYS A 115 -0.45 1.50 -21.40
N TYR A 116 0.67 1.55 -20.64
CA TYR A 116 0.66 1.84 -19.22
C TYR A 116 1.50 3.08 -18.94
N TYR A 117 0.85 4.17 -18.62
CA TYR A 117 1.48 5.45 -18.29
C TYR A 117 1.67 5.58 -16.78
N ILE A 118 2.87 5.95 -16.36
CA ILE A 118 3.16 6.33 -14.98
C ILE A 118 3.48 7.83 -14.97
N HIS A 119 2.72 8.58 -14.16
CA HIS A 119 2.86 10.01 -14.01
C HIS A 119 3.27 10.33 -12.57
N PHE A 120 4.49 10.77 -12.37
CA PHE A 120 4.92 11.32 -11.10
C PHE A 120 4.52 12.80 -10.99
N ASN A 121 4.66 13.36 -9.80
CA ASN A 121 4.30 14.76 -9.51
C ASN A 121 2.92 15.17 -10.07
N SER A 122 1.98 14.23 -10.02
CA SER A 122 0.66 14.34 -10.64
C SER A 122 -0.42 14.01 -9.63
N ALA A 123 -1.09 15.04 -9.08
CA ALA A 123 -2.09 14.89 -8.03
C ALA A 123 -3.51 14.92 -8.60
N PRO A 124 -4.27 13.81 -8.61
CA PRO A 124 -5.67 13.83 -8.99
C PRO A 124 -6.49 14.78 -8.10
N VAL A 125 -7.30 15.64 -8.71
CA VAL A 125 -8.10 16.65 -8.01
C VAL A 125 -9.59 16.49 -8.22
N GLU A 126 -10.01 16.02 -9.40
CA GLU A 126 -11.42 15.90 -9.73
C GLU A 126 -11.68 14.81 -10.76
N VAL A 127 -12.77 14.08 -10.60
CA VAL A 127 -13.28 13.15 -11.62
C VAL A 127 -14.43 13.84 -12.34
N LEU A 128 -14.25 14.07 -13.64
CA LEU A 128 -15.24 14.70 -14.49
C LEU A 128 -16.19 13.66 -15.07
N GLY A 129 -17.48 13.95 -15.02
CA GLY A 129 -18.51 13.04 -15.48
C GLY A 129 -19.63 13.75 -16.22
N GLU A 130 -20.35 12.97 -17.02
CA GLU A 130 -21.54 13.39 -17.74
C GLU A 130 -22.51 12.21 -17.78
N ASP A 131 -23.79 12.45 -17.56
CA ASP A 131 -24.86 11.43 -17.56
C ASP A 131 -24.57 10.21 -16.70
N GLY A 132 -23.96 10.44 -15.52
CA GLY A 132 -23.61 9.34 -14.58
C GLY A 132 -22.42 8.49 -15.02
N LYS A 133 -21.67 8.87 -16.03
CA LYS A 133 -20.47 8.18 -16.53
C LYS A 133 -19.24 9.04 -16.38
N VAL A 134 -18.11 8.40 -16.03
CA VAL A 134 -16.80 9.04 -16.00
C VAL A 134 -16.37 9.41 -17.42
N LYS A 135 -15.86 10.62 -17.61
CA LYS A 135 -15.37 11.14 -18.89
C LYS A 135 -13.88 11.47 -18.85
N ALA A 136 -13.43 12.05 -17.74
CA ALA A 136 -12.03 12.43 -17.58
C ALA A 136 -11.65 12.47 -16.10
N ILE A 137 -10.36 12.53 -15.86
CA ILE A 137 -9.78 12.91 -14.56
C ILE A 137 -8.95 14.17 -14.74
N ARG A 138 -9.16 15.16 -13.87
CA ARG A 138 -8.33 16.36 -13.80
C ARG A 138 -7.24 16.13 -12.76
N VAL A 139 -6.02 16.42 -13.16
CA VAL A 139 -4.80 16.23 -12.38
C VAL A 139 -4.09 17.56 -12.27
N GLU A 140 -3.59 17.91 -11.09
CA GLU A 140 -2.74 19.08 -10.86
C GLU A 140 -1.28 18.66 -10.82
N LYS A 141 -0.42 19.36 -11.56
CA LYS A 141 1.03 19.18 -11.45
C LYS A 141 1.52 19.62 -10.07
N THR A 142 2.46 18.89 -9.53
CA THR A 142 3.06 19.18 -8.24
C THR A 142 4.57 19.17 -8.34
N THR A 143 5.24 19.75 -7.35
CA THR A 143 6.67 19.58 -7.13
C THR A 143 6.89 18.92 -5.77
N THR A 144 7.98 18.19 -5.62
CA THR A 144 8.30 17.51 -4.36
C THR A 144 9.74 17.83 -3.98
N SER A 145 9.92 18.45 -2.81
CA SER A 145 11.26 18.72 -2.26
C SER A 145 11.92 17.47 -1.67
N ALA A 146 13.22 17.52 -1.43
CA ALA A 146 14.01 16.41 -0.90
C ALA A 146 13.43 15.80 0.38
N ASP A 147 12.89 16.64 1.29
CA ASP A 147 12.19 16.19 2.52
C ASP A 147 10.81 15.55 2.26
N GLY A 148 10.42 15.39 0.99
CA GLY A 148 9.17 14.79 0.57
C GLY A 148 7.94 15.69 0.70
N LYS A 149 8.11 17.00 0.95
CA LYS A 149 7.00 17.95 0.99
C LYS A 149 6.53 18.26 -0.42
N MET A 150 5.25 18.00 -0.66
CA MET A 150 4.61 18.30 -1.93
C MET A 150 4.09 19.74 -1.96
N THR A 151 4.29 20.41 -3.07
CA THR A 151 3.73 21.76 -3.37
C THR A 151 2.92 21.67 -4.66
N ARG A 152 1.75 22.28 -4.67
CA ARG A 152 0.87 22.40 -5.84
C ARG A 152 1.32 23.55 -6.72
N THR A 153 1.30 23.37 -8.05
CA THR A 153 1.76 24.40 -9.01
C THR A 153 0.62 25.30 -9.52
N GLY A 154 -0.63 24.84 -9.43
CA GLY A 154 -1.78 25.48 -10.05
C GLY A 154 -1.93 25.16 -11.55
N GLU A 155 -1.09 24.28 -12.10
CA GLU A 155 -1.19 23.80 -13.48
C GLU A 155 -2.01 22.51 -13.51
N PHE A 156 -2.98 22.44 -14.44
CA PHE A 156 -3.91 21.32 -14.53
C PHE A 156 -3.87 20.68 -15.90
N GLU A 157 -3.99 19.35 -15.92
CA GLU A 157 -4.19 18.56 -17.13
C GLU A 157 -5.44 17.69 -16.99
N GLU A 158 -6.10 17.39 -18.10
CA GLU A 158 -7.26 16.52 -18.13
C GLU A 158 -6.97 15.29 -19.00
N TYR A 159 -7.19 14.12 -18.43
CA TYR A 159 -6.99 12.83 -19.09
C TYR A 159 -8.35 12.19 -19.35
N PRO A 160 -8.70 11.90 -20.61
CA PRO A 160 -9.93 11.17 -20.95
C PRO A 160 -9.84 9.74 -20.42
N VAL A 161 -10.75 9.38 -19.49
CA VAL A 161 -10.81 8.04 -18.89
C VAL A 161 -12.26 7.60 -18.72
N GLN A 162 -12.51 6.29 -18.71
CA GLN A 162 -13.83 5.71 -18.55
C GLN A 162 -14.04 5.10 -17.16
N ALA A 163 -12.98 4.90 -16.40
CA ALA A 163 -13.03 4.40 -15.03
C ALA A 163 -11.89 4.98 -14.21
N VAL A 164 -12.12 5.20 -12.92
CA VAL A 164 -11.11 5.65 -11.94
C VAL A 164 -11.12 4.69 -10.76
N TYR A 165 -9.94 4.22 -10.38
CA TYR A 165 -9.72 3.33 -9.24
C TYR A 165 -8.82 4.00 -8.22
N HIS A 166 -9.21 3.95 -6.95
CA HIS A 166 -8.39 4.45 -5.86
C HIS A 166 -7.37 3.39 -5.41
N ALA A 167 -6.09 3.71 -5.56
CA ALA A 167 -4.96 2.93 -5.03
C ALA A 167 -4.13 3.77 -4.03
N ILE A 168 -4.82 4.53 -3.16
CA ILE A 168 -4.24 5.55 -2.28
C ILE A 168 -3.86 5.04 -0.88
N GLY A 169 -3.85 3.72 -0.70
CA GLY A 169 -3.54 3.04 0.56
C GLY A 169 -4.78 2.74 1.38
N TYR A 170 -4.55 2.14 2.54
CA TYR A 170 -5.59 1.68 3.46
C TYR A 170 -5.45 2.37 4.82
N LYS A 171 -6.55 2.49 5.53
CA LYS A 171 -6.56 2.79 6.96
C LYS A 171 -7.18 1.60 7.68
N PRO A 172 -6.51 1.01 8.68
CA PRO A 172 -7.13 0.03 9.56
C PRO A 172 -8.38 0.62 10.22
N ALA A 173 -9.39 -0.21 10.43
CA ALA A 173 -10.57 0.21 11.19
C ALA A 173 -10.17 0.55 12.64
N THR A 174 -10.77 1.60 13.18
CA THR A 174 -10.64 1.94 14.58
C THR A 174 -11.38 0.91 15.46
N ALA A 175 -10.85 0.62 16.63
CA ALA A 175 -11.50 -0.25 17.61
C ALA A 175 -12.13 0.61 18.73
N PRO A 176 -13.41 0.40 19.08
CA PRO A 176 -14.05 1.17 20.14
C PRO A 176 -13.28 1.12 21.46
N GLY A 177 -13.02 2.28 22.06
CA GLY A 177 -12.30 2.40 23.32
C GLY A 177 -10.78 2.20 23.22
N ILE A 178 -10.21 2.10 22.01
CA ILE A 178 -8.77 2.08 21.79
C ILE A 178 -8.37 3.36 21.05
N ALA A 179 -7.34 4.05 21.55
CA ALA A 179 -6.80 5.24 20.94
C ALA A 179 -6.18 4.89 19.56
N TYR A 180 -6.28 5.82 18.62
CA TYR A 180 -5.85 5.65 17.25
C TYR A 180 -4.95 6.82 16.83
N ASP A 181 -3.86 6.52 16.13
CA ASP A 181 -2.98 7.51 15.52
C ASP A 181 -3.47 7.81 14.10
N GLU A 182 -4.20 8.91 13.93
CA GLU A 182 -4.73 9.34 12.63
C GLU A 182 -3.62 9.66 11.62
N ARG A 183 -2.47 10.15 12.10
CA ARG A 183 -1.35 10.52 11.24
C ARG A 183 -0.66 9.30 10.66
N ARG A 184 -0.46 8.27 11.48
CA ARG A 184 0.23 7.03 11.12
C ARG A 184 -0.72 5.92 10.67
N ALA A 185 -2.03 6.14 10.81
CA ALA A 185 -3.09 5.20 10.47
C ALA A 185 -2.92 3.82 11.16
N HIS A 186 -2.74 3.82 12.49
CA HIS A 186 -2.65 2.58 13.29
C HIS A 186 -3.18 2.79 14.72
N LEU A 187 -3.38 1.70 15.46
CA LEU A 187 -3.75 1.76 16.87
C LEU A 187 -2.60 2.34 17.70
N ALA A 188 -2.94 3.14 18.73
CA ALA A 188 -1.96 3.80 19.56
C ALA A 188 -1.03 2.79 20.24
N ASN A 189 0.25 2.86 19.94
CA ASN A 189 1.34 2.13 20.58
C ASN A 189 2.59 3.02 20.61
N ALA A 190 2.59 3.99 21.51
CA ALA A 190 3.58 5.06 21.57
C ALA A 190 5.04 4.57 21.63
N ASN A 191 5.29 3.40 22.21
CA ASN A 191 6.59 2.78 22.30
C ASN A 191 7.02 2.02 21.04
N GLY A 192 6.12 1.83 20.07
CA GLY A 192 6.38 1.06 18.86
C GLY A 192 6.54 -0.47 19.07
N ASP A 193 6.38 -0.94 20.30
CA ASP A 193 6.57 -2.32 20.72
C ASP A 193 5.29 -3.18 20.64
N GLY A 194 4.18 -2.57 20.21
CA GLY A 194 2.88 -3.21 20.02
C GLY A 194 2.00 -3.29 21.27
N ARG A 195 2.47 -2.86 22.43
CA ARG A 195 1.60 -2.64 23.59
C ARG A 195 0.72 -1.43 23.33
N ILE A 196 -0.60 -1.60 23.43
CA ILE A 196 -1.55 -0.52 23.26
C ILE A 196 -1.34 0.53 24.35
N THR A 197 -1.39 1.80 23.96
CA THR A 197 -1.26 2.94 24.88
C THR A 197 -2.55 3.75 24.93
N THR A 198 -2.72 4.57 25.97
CA THR A 198 -3.87 5.46 26.14
C THR A 198 -3.91 6.57 25.10
N GLU A 199 -2.73 6.93 24.55
CA GLU A 199 -2.55 7.97 23.55
C GLU A 199 -1.54 7.51 22.49
N ALA A 200 -1.60 8.09 21.29
CA ALA A 200 -0.76 7.73 20.17
C ALA A 200 0.72 8.15 20.35
N SER A 201 0.96 9.22 21.11
CA SER A 201 2.29 9.77 21.41
C SER A 201 2.20 10.68 22.63
N GLY A 202 3.37 11.02 23.18
CA GLY A 202 3.50 11.95 24.30
C GLY A 202 3.98 11.28 25.60
N GLU A 203 4.53 12.09 26.53
CA GLU A 203 5.04 11.62 27.82
C GLU A 203 3.95 11.07 28.75
N GLY A 204 2.69 11.39 28.48
CA GLY A 204 1.52 10.89 29.23
C GLY A 204 0.96 9.55 28.74
N ALA A 205 1.48 9.01 27.65
CA ALA A 205 0.98 7.77 27.07
C ALA A 205 1.29 6.57 27.97
N GLN A 206 0.25 5.98 28.57
CA GLN A 206 0.36 4.83 29.47
C GLN A 206 0.00 3.54 28.73
N VAL A 207 0.74 2.46 29.01
CA VAL A 207 0.42 1.13 28.51
C VAL A 207 -0.89 0.63 29.08
N ARG A 208 -1.77 0.16 28.21
CA ARG A 208 -3.01 -0.54 28.60
C ARG A 208 -2.71 -2.01 28.77
N GLU A 209 -2.80 -2.50 29.99
CA GLU A 209 -2.51 -3.88 30.32
C GLU A 209 -3.32 -4.86 29.46
N ARG A 210 -2.66 -5.93 28.98
CA ARG A 210 -3.24 -7.04 28.22
C ARG A 210 -3.84 -6.68 26.86
N LEU A 211 -3.51 -5.50 26.33
CA LEU A 211 -3.92 -5.08 24.98
C LEU A 211 -2.70 -4.91 24.09
N TYR A 212 -2.72 -5.59 22.96
CA TYR A 212 -1.60 -5.61 21.99
C TYR A 212 -2.12 -5.43 20.58
N ALA A 213 -1.31 -4.83 19.73
CA ALA A 213 -1.53 -4.75 18.29
C ALA A 213 -0.35 -5.37 17.54
N THR A 214 -0.63 -6.04 16.44
CA THR A 214 0.36 -6.59 15.51
C THR A 214 0.00 -6.26 14.07
N GLY A 215 0.94 -6.47 13.15
CA GLY A 215 0.72 -6.22 11.73
C GLY A 215 0.33 -4.79 11.41
N TRP A 216 -0.59 -4.60 10.49
CA TRP A 216 -1.06 -3.27 10.09
C TRP A 216 -1.75 -2.49 11.20
N ALA A 217 -2.38 -3.15 12.13
CA ALA A 217 -2.96 -2.50 13.30
C ALA A 217 -1.91 -1.80 14.18
N LYS A 218 -0.66 -2.31 14.20
CA LYS A 218 0.48 -1.75 14.95
C LYS A 218 1.26 -0.69 14.17
N ARG A 219 1.55 -0.92 12.89
CA ARG A 219 2.49 -0.13 12.11
C ARG A 219 1.88 0.65 10.95
N GLY A 220 0.56 0.57 10.78
CA GLY A 220 -0.11 1.05 9.58
C GLY A 220 0.03 0.08 8.40
N PRO A 221 -0.55 0.40 7.24
CA PRO A 221 -0.56 -0.48 6.06
C PRO A 221 0.79 -0.47 5.31
N VAL A 222 1.85 -0.91 6.00
CA VAL A 222 3.23 -0.93 5.50
C VAL A 222 3.82 -2.31 5.67
N GLY A 223 4.61 -2.75 4.69
CA GLY A 223 5.35 -4.02 4.69
C GLY A 223 4.56 -5.18 4.09
N LEU A 224 5.31 -6.18 3.60
CA LEU A 224 4.83 -7.40 2.97
C LEU A 224 4.57 -8.51 4.01
N ILE A 225 4.08 -9.66 3.55
CA ILE A 225 3.82 -10.85 4.38
C ILE A 225 5.04 -11.24 5.22
N GLY A 226 6.26 -11.15 4.66
CA GLY A 226 7.51 -11.45 5.37
C GLY A 226 7.75 -10.60 6.62
N SER A 227 7.31 -9.34 6.63
CA SER A 227 7.42 -8.44 7.78
C SER A 227 6.54 -8.88 8.96
N THR A 228 5.50 -9.66 8.71
CA THR A 228 4.53 -10.09 9.73
C THR A 228 5.14 -11.09 10.70
N LYS A 229 6.09 -11.91 10.26
CA LYS A 229 6.74 -12.91 11.11
C LYS A 229 7.55 -12.29 12.24
N SER A 230 8.41 -11.33 11.92
CA SER A 230 9.24 -10.62 12.92
C SER A 230 8.37 -9.76 13.85
N ASP A 231 7.33 -9.16 13.31
CA ASP A 231 6.38 -8.37 14.08
C ASP A 231 5.61 -9.25 15.08
N ALA A 232 5.10 -10.39 14.63
CA ALA A 232 4.42 -11.33 15.50
C ALA A 232 5.35 -11.88 16.62
N LEU A 233 6.61 -12.20 16.29
CA LEU A 233 7.59 -12.65 17.27
C LEU A 233 7.80 -11.61 18.37
N LEU A 234 8.00 -10.35 18.02
CA LEU A 234 8.14 -9.24 18.97
C LEU A 234 6.93 -9.18 19.92
N ILE A 235 5.71 -9.22 19.35
CA ILE A 235 4.50 -9.12 20.17
C ILE A 235 4.35 -10.31 21.12
N VAL A 236 4.58 -11.52 20.64
CA VAL A 236 4.49 -12.73 21.50
C VAL A 236 5.55 -12.66 22.62
N THR A 237 6.76 -12.22 22.32
CA THR A 237 7.80 -12.03 23.36
C THR A 237 7.33 -11.05 24.43
N ASN A 238 6.82 -9.89 24.02
CA ASN A 238 6.31 -8.87 24.93
C ASN A 238 5.11 -9.37 25.77
N MET A 239 4.22 -10.13 25.15
CA MET A 239 3.10 -10.76 25.86
C MET A 239 3.58 -11.74 26.94
N LEU A 240 4.56 -12.57 26.63
CA LEU A 240 5.12 -13.55 27.59
C LEU A 240 5.84 -12.85 28.76
N GLU A 241 6.60 -11.80 28.49
CA GLU A 241 7.21 -10.97 29.52
C GLU A 241 6.18 -10.36 30.48
N ASP A 242 5.13 -9.77 29.92
CA ASP A 242 4.08 -9.13 30.71
C ASP A 242 3.26 -10.13 31.52
N LEU A 243 3.03 -11.32 30.96
CA LEU A 243 2.38 -12.42 31.67
C LEU A 243 3.24 -12.94 32.83
N SER A 244 4.56 -13.05 32.63
CA SER A 244 5.48 -13.48 33.69
C SER A 244 5.49 -12.46 34.84
N LYS A 245 5.60 -11.17 34.53
CA LYS A 245 5.53 -10.09 35.53
C LYS A 245 4.19 -10.05 36.26
N ALA A 246 3.09 -10.29 35.55
CA ALA A 246 1.76 -10.35 36.17
C ALA A 246 1.61 -11.55 37.09
N ALA A 247 2.19 -12.71 36.74
CA ALA A 247 2.18 -13.91 37.58
C ALA A 247 3.01 -13.72 38.86
N GLU A 248 4.21 -13.13 38.77
CA GLU A 248 5.05 -12.77 39.90
C GLU A 248 4.34 -11.77 40.85
N GLY A 249 3.58 -10.81 40.28
CA GLY A 249 2.77 -9.86 41.02
C GLY A 249 1.44 -10.40 41.56
N GLY A 250 1.15 -11.70 41.44
CA GLY A 250 -0.10 -12.33 41.86
C GLY A 250 -1.33 -11.96 41.05
N ARG A 251 -1.16 -11.27 39.88
CA ARG A 251 -2.25 -10.82 39.01
C ARG A 251 -2.65 -11.89 37.97
N VAL A 252 -3.00 -13.06 38.44
CA VAL A 252 -3.53 -14.13 37.56
C VAL A 252 -5.06 -13.97 37.47
N ALA A 253 -5.63 -14.29 36.31
CA ALA A 253 -7.08 -14.26 36.12
C ALA A 253 -7.77 -15.12 37.17
N ALA A 254 -8.81 -14.59 37.83
CA ALA A 254 -9.60 -15.32 38.83
C ALA A 254 -10.38 -16.46 38.17
N ASP A 255 -10.83 -16.28 36.95
CA ASP A 255 -11.48 -17.32 36.15
C ASP A 255 -10.48 -17.92 35.15
N ARG A 256 -10.17 -19.21 35.30
CA ARG A 256 -9.28 -19.97 34.43
C ARG A 256 -10.03 -20.94 33.51
N ASP A 257 -11.35 -20.91 33.53
CA ASP A 257 -12.16 -21.74 32.66
C ASP A 257 -12.09 -21.23 31.21
N PRO A 258 -11.55 -22.05 30.28
CA PRO A 258 -11.45 -21.63 28.86
C PRO A 258 -12.82 -21.35 28.21
N GLU A 259 -13.90 -21.94 28.74
CA GLU A 259 -15.25 -21.73 28.21
C GLU A 259 -15.94 -20.45 28.74
N SER A 260 -15.33 -19.75 29.68
CA SER A 260 -15.92 -18.51 30.25
C SER A 260 -16.16 -17.43 29.22
N ILE A 261 -15.27 -17.28 28.22
CA ILE A 261 -15.43 -16.34 27.11
C ILE A 261 -16.63 -16.73 26.24
N ASP A 262 -16.78 -17.99 25.90
CA ASP A 262 -17.89 -18.48 25.07
C ASP A 262 -19.23 -18.25 25.77
N ARG A 263 -19.30 -18.51 27.08
CA ARG A 263 -20.49 -18.18 27.89
C ARG A 263 -20.78 -16.68 27.91
N LEU A 264 -19.74 -15.85 28.06
CA LEU A 264 -19.90 -14.39 28.04
C LEU A 264 -20.41 -13.91 26.67
N LEU A 265 -19.85 -14.40 25.56
CA LEU A 265 -20.28 -14.06 24.22
C LEU A 265 -21.72 -14.50 23.98
N ALA A 266 -22.07 -15.73 24.36
CA ALA A 266 -23.42 -16.25 24.27
C ALA A 266 -24.42 -15.41 25.06
N SER A 267 -24.08 -14.98 26.29
CA SER A 267 -24.93 -14.12 27.13
C SER A 267 -25.18 -12.75 26.52
N ARG A 268 -24.28 -12.27 25.65
CA ARG A 268 -24.39 -11.00 24.89
C ARG A 268 -24.99 -11.16 23.51
N GLY A 269 -25.47 -12.36 23.15
CA GLY A 269 -26.03 -12.67 21.83
C GLY A 269 -25.01 -12.67 20.69
N VAL A 270 -23.71 -12.68 21.01
CA VAL A 270 -22.63 -12.75 20.03
C VAL A 270 -22.40 -14.19 19.63
N LYS A 271 -22.57 -14.53 18.35
CA LYS A 271 -22.20 -15.84 17.79
C LYS A 271 -20.80 -15.72 17.19
N PRO A 272 -19.77 -16.34 17.78
CA PRO A 272 -18.45 -16.35 17.19
C PRO A 272 -18.50 -17.08 15.83
N LYS A 273 -18.00 -16.44 14.78
CA LYS A 273 -17.75 -17.13 13.50
C LYS A 273 -16.43 -17.88 13.65
N ILE A 274 -16.49 -19.13 13.99
CA ILE A 274 -15.33 -20.01 13.93
C ILE A 274 -15.09 -20.27 12.43
N GLY A 275 -14.02 -19.70 11.89
CA GLY A 275 -13.55 -20.05 10.56
C GLY A 275 -13.24 -21.55 10.55
N ARG A 276 -13.90 -22.33 9.69
CA ARG A 276 -13.45 -23.69 9.42
C ARG A 276 -12.11 -23.57 8.71
N ALA A 277 -11.06 -24.12 9.31
CA ALA A 277 -9.79 -24.37 8.65
C ALA A 277 -9.99 -25.35 7.50
#